data_6cd69510c8ce5bf202a7787834a4c9db
#
_entry.id   6cd69510c8ce5bf202a7787834a4c9db
#
_cell.length_a   1.000
_cell.length_b   1.000
_cell.length_c   1.000
_cell.angle_alpha   90.00
_cell.angle_beta   90.00
_cell.angle_gamma   90.00
#
_symmetry.space_group_name_H-M   'P 1'
#
loop_
_entity.id
_entity.type
_entity.pdbx_description
1 polymer ?
#
loop_
_entity_poly.entity_id
_entity_poly.type
_entity_poly.pdbx_seq_one_letter_code
_entity_poly.pdbx_strand_id
1 'polypeptide(L)'
;MPNCKTIAICNQKGGTGKTTTTVNLGIGLAKQGKKVLLVDADPQGDLTTCLGWKDNDSLPTTITTKLSEIMREENGNPHFGILHHEENVDLLPANLELSAMEMMLVTTMSRETVLRTYLNKVKNDYEYILIDCMPSLGMVTLNALAAADSVVIPVQAQYLPAKGMTQLMQTIQKVKQHINPSLKIDGILLNIVDNRTNLAKSTADALWKNYGNVIKIYHSAIPMAVKAAEVASKGVSIYKYEPNSPAAKAYAELTKEVLADGRKKERLHSADAR
;
A
#
# COMPACT_ATOMS: atom_id res chain seq x y z
N MET A 1 -22.56 5.57 -6.20
CA MET A 1 -21.84 4.53 -5.45
C MET A 1 -20.57 5.18 -4.90
N PRO A 2 -20.13 4.92 -3.68
CA PRO A 2 -18.86 5.45 -3.21
C PRO A 2 -17.75 4.98 -4.16
N ASN A 3 -16.94 5.91 -4.62
CA ASN A 3 -15.86 5.62 -5.56
C ASN A 3 -14.70 5.07 -4.73
N CYS A 4 -14.54 3.75 -4.68
CA CYS A 4 -13.45 3.11 -3.94
C CYS A 4 -12.10 3.53 -4.55
N LYS A 5 -11.17 4.01 -3.73
CA LYS A 5 -9.81 4.35 -4.15
C LYS A 5 -8.84 3.25 -3.74
N THR A 6 -8.24 2.59 -4.73
CA THR A 6 -7.20 1.57 -4.51
C THR A 6 -5.81 2.20 -4.62
N ILE A 7 -4.99 2.06 -3.57
CA ILE A 7 -3.64 2.64 -3.46
C ILE A 7 -2.64 1.52 -3.24
N ALA A 8 -1.65 1.37 -4.13
CA ALA A 8 -0.51 0.49 -3.90
C ALA A 8 0.59 1.23 -3.12
N ILE A 9 1.07 0.64 -2.03
CA ILE A 9 2.21 1.14 -1.26
C ILE A 9 3.44 0.36 -1.73
N CYS A 10 4.21 0.95 -2.63
CA CYS A 10 5.20 0.23 -3.41
C CYS A 10 6.58 0.87 -3.35
N ASN A 11 7.61 0.05 -3.10
CA ASN A 11 9.02 0.39 -3.32
C ASN A 11 9.82 -0.91 -3.45
N GLN A 12 10.73 -0.97 -4.42
CA GLN A 12 11.61 -2.11 -4.66
C GLN A 12 12.60 -2.35 -3.49
N LYS A 13 12.94 -1.31 -2.73
CA LYS A 13 13.85 -1.43 -1.59
C LYS A 13 13.11 -1.99 -0.38
N GLY A 14 13.73 -2.99 0.29
CA GLY A 14 13.29 -3.46 1.60
C GLY A 14 13.52 -2.41 2.70
N GLY A 15 12.75 -2.46 3.78
CA GLY A 15 12.94 -1.59 4.95
C GLY A 15 12.56 -0.13 4.75
N THR A 16 11.81 0.24 3.70
CA THR A 16 11.36 1.62 3.46
C THR A 16 10.11 2.00 4.26
N GLY A 17 9.55 1.05 5.02
CA GLY A 17 8.36 1.25 5.84
C GLY A 17 7.05 1.14 5.06
N LYS A 18 7.00 0.32 3.99
CA LYS A 18 5.77 0.03 3.24
C LYS A 18 4.66 -0.49 4.15
N THR A 19 4.90 -1.60 4.82
CA THR A 19 3.96 -2.25 5.74
C THR A 19 3.52 -1.33 6.86
N THR A 20 4.48 -0.65 7.52
CA THR A 20 4.18 0.33 8.58
C THR A 20 3.30 1.47 8.05
N THR A 21 3.55 1.93 6.81
CA THR A 21 2.72 2.97 6.17
C THR A 21 1.33 2.43 5.84
N THR A 22 1.22 1.20 5.33
CA THR A 22 -0.06 0.56 5.00
C THR A 22 -0.94 0.43 6.24
N VAL A 23 -0.39 -0.10 7.36
CA VAL A 23 -1.10 -0.20 8.65
C VAL A 23 -1.59 1.17 9.14
N ASN A 24 -0.67 2.13 9.28
CA ASN A 24 -1.00 3.37 9.95
C ASN A 24 -1.79 4.34 9.07
N LEU A 25 -1.59 4.36 7.76
CA LEU A 25 -2.46 5.11 6.83
C LEU A 25 -3.87 4.49 6.79
N GLY A 26 -3.97 3.15 6.70
CA GLY A 26 -5.26 2.47 6.67
C GLY A 26 -6.09 2.70 7.93
N ILE A 27 -5.49 2.50 9.11
CA ILE A 27 -6.15 2.78 10.39
C ILE A 27 -6.42 4.28 10.55
N GLY A 28 -5.52 5.15 10.07
CA GLY A 28 -5.75 6.59 10.02
C GLY A 28 -7.00 6.96 9.23
N LEU A 29 -7.20 6.34 8.06
CA LEU A 29 -8.42 6.52 7.24
C LEU A 29 -9.66 5.97 7.96
N ALA A 30 -9.57 4.80 8.59
CA ALA A 30 -10.68 4.22 9.36
C ALA A 30 -11.09 5.13 10.54
N LYS A 31 -10.12 5.75 11.22
CA LYS A 31 -10.38 6.78 12.27
C LYS A 31 -11.08 8.03 11.74
N GLN A 32 -11.04 8.27 10.44
CA GLN A 32 -11.81 9.34 9.76
C GLN A 32 -13.15 8.83 9.20
N GLY A 33 -13.61 7.67 9.67
CA GLY A 33 -14.90 7.07 9.31
C GLY A 33 -14.93 6.42 7.94
N LYS A 34 -13.76 6.10 7.34
CA LYS A 34 -13.68 5.43 6.05
C LYS A 34 -13.71 3.92 6.20
N LYS A 35 -14.41 3.23 5.28
CA LYS A 35 -14.34 1.78 5.15
C LYS A 35 -13.08 1.39 4.40
N VAL A 36 -12.19 0.63 5.05
CA VAL A 36 -10.84 0.36 4.54
C VAL A 36 -10.57 -1.13 4.49
N LEU A 37 -10.11 -1.63 3.33
CA LEU A 37 -9.52 -2.94 3.17
C LEU A 37 -8.00 -2.80 3.01
N LEU A 38 -7.25 -3.52 3.82
CA LEU A 38 -5.81 -3.70 3.68
C LEU A 38 -5.56 -5.03 2.98
N VAL A 39 -4.67 -5.03 2.00
CA VAL A 39 -4.32 -6.22 1.22
C VAL A 39 -2.84 -6.49 1.41
N ASP A 40 -2.52 -7.62 2.00
CA ASP A 40 -1.15 -8.08 2.13
C ASP A 40 -0.73 -8.76 0.81
N ALA A 41 0.22 -8.17 0.10
CA ALA A 41 0.76 -8.68 -1.14
C ALA A 41 2.28 -8.96 -1.04
N ASP A 42 2.71 -9.35 0.17
CA ASP A 42 4.07 -9.83 0.45
C ASP A 42 4.01 -11.25 1.01
N PRO A 43 4.75 -12.23 0.44
CA PRO A 43 4.83 -13.60 0.96
C PRO A 43 5.33 -13.68 2.41
N GLN A 44 6.02 -12.66 2.90
CA GLN A 44 6.46 -12.62 4.29
C GLN A 44 5.28 -12.45 5.27
N GLY A 45 4.12 -11.97 4.79
CA GLY A 45 2.93 -11.78 5.61
C GLY A 45 3.12 -10.75 6.73
N ASP A 46 4.01 -9.78 6.50
CA ASP A 46 4.36 -8.78 7.52
C ASP A 46 3.16 -7.89 7.88
N LEU A 47 2.31 -7.52 6.92
CA LEU A 47 1.10 -6.75 7.19
C LEU A 47 0.13 -7.57 8.06
N THR A 48 -0.05 -8.84 7.73
CA THR A 48 -0.89 -9.79 8.45
C THR A 48 -0.41 -9.93 9.91
N THR A 49 0.88 -10.13 10.09
CA THR A 49 1.51 -10.24 11.42
C THR A 49 1.41 -8.93 12.22
N CYS A 50 1.64 -7.78 11.56
CA CYS A 50 1.56 -6.44 12.18
C CYS A 50 0.14 -6.10 12.67
N LEU A 51 -0.89 -6.74 12.15
CA LEU A 51 -2.28 -6.61 12.57
C LEU A 51 -2.72 -7.72 13.53
N GLY A 52 -1.79 -8.52 14.06
CA GLY A 52 -2.03 -9.45 15.16
C GLY A 52 -2.17 -10.91 14.78
N TRP A 53 -2.28 -11.27 13.50
CA TRP A 53 -2.34 -12.67 13.03
C TRP A 53 -0.92 -13.23 12.87
N LYS A 54 -0.32 -13.63 13.99
CA LYS A 54 1.09 -14.04 14.05
C LYS A 54 1.36 -15.39 13.39
N ASP A 55 0.41 -16.32 13.49
CA ASP A 55 0.45 -17.63 12.84
C ASP A 55 -0.32 -17.56 11.51
N ASN A 56 0.23 -16.77 10.57
CA ASN A 56 -0.41 -16.52 9.29
C ASN A 56 -0.39 -17.76 8.37
N ASP A 57 0.53 -18.71 8.58
CA ASP A 57 0.58 -19.95 7.81
C ASP A 57 -0.56 -20.92 8.17
N SER A 58 -1.19 -20.76 9.33
CA SER A 58 -2.37 -21.54 9.72
C SER A 58 -3.69 -20.98 9.18
N LEU A 59 -3.69 -19.82 8.53
CA LEU A 59 -4.90 -19.19 8.00
C LEU A 59 -5.47 -20.02 6.83
N PRO A 60 -6.75 -20.42 6.90
CA PRO A 60 -7.35 -21.29 5.88
C PRO A 60 -7.60 -20.60 4.54
N THR A 61 -7.58 -19.28 4.53
CA THR A 61 -7.84 -18.47 3.33
C THR A 61 -6.96 -17.23 3.35
N THR A 62 -6.25 -17.04 2.27
CA THR A 62 -5.32 -15.91 2.07
C THR A 62 -5.53 -15.29 0.68
N ILE A 63 -4.79 -14.26 0.35
CA ILE A 63 -4.74 -13.70 -1.01
C ILE A 63 -4.42 -14.78 -2.04
N THR A 64 -3.53 -15.74 -1.72
CA THR A 64 -3.18 -16.87 -2.60
C THR A 64 -4.42 -17.68 -2.98
N THR A 65 -5.27 -18.00 -2.01
CA THR A 65 -6.54 -18.70 -2.24
C THR A 65 -7.42 -17.92 -3.20
N LYS A 66 -7.58 -16.61 -2.96
CA LYS A 66 -8.44 -15.74 -3.78
C LYS A 66 -7.93 -15.56 -5.22
N LEU A 67 -6.64 -15.42 -5.40
CA LEU A 67 -6.05 -15.37 -6.74
C LEU A 67 -6.21 -16.71 -7.47
N SER A 68 -6.06 -17.84 -6.77
CA SER A 68 -6.27 -19.18 -7.33
C SER A 68 -7.72 -19.39 -7.76
N GLU A 69 -8.71 -18.98 -6.95
CA GLU A 69 -10.12 -19.01 -7.31
C GLU A 69 -10.40 -18.23 -8.61
N ILE A 70 -9.81 -17.04 -8.77
CA ILE A 70 -9.95 -16.24 -10.00
C ILE A 70 -9.33 -16.95 -11.20
N MET A 71 -8.12 -17.52 -11.03
CA MET A 71 -7.40 -18.20 -12.12
C MET A 71 -8.13 -19.48 -12.60
N ARG A 72 -8.88 -20.14 -11.70
CA ARG A 72 -9.69 -21.34 -11.99
C ARG A 72 -11.13 -21.01 -12.38
N GLU A 73 -11.48 -19.71 -12.47
CA GLU A 73 -12.85 -19.24 -12.74
C GLU A 73 -13.89 -19.78 -11.73
N GLU A 74 -13.46 -20.02 -10.49
CA GLU A 74 -14.33 -20.52 -9.42
C GLU A 74 -15.22 -19.40 -8.86
N ASN A 75 -16.49 -19.76 -8.54
CA ASN A 75 -17.47 -18.82 -7.96
C ASN A 75 -17.50 -18.93 -6.43
N GLY A 76 -16.38 -18.71 -5.77
CA GLY A 76 -16.31 -18.64 -4.31
C GLY A 76 -16.91 -17.34 -3.75
N ASN A 77 -17.23 -17.33 -2.46
CA ASN A 77 -17.61 -16.09 -1.76
C ASN A 77 -16.38 -15.16 -1.69
N PRO A 78 -16.41 -13.96 -2.33
CA PRO A 78 -15.25 -13.09 -2.38
C PRO A 78 -14.86 -12.52 -1.01
N HIS A 79 -15.78 -12.48 -0.04
CA HIS A 79 -15.53 -11.97 1.31
C HIS A 79 -14.98 -13.03 2.27
N PHE A 80 -15.06 -14.30 1.90
CA PHE A 80 -14.55 -15.37 2.75
C PHE A 80 -13.03 -15.26 2.88
N GLY A 81 -12.52 -15.24 4.13
CA GLY A 81 -11.12 -15.06 4.45
C GLY A 81 -10.68 -13.61 4.64
N ILE A 82 -11.55 -12.63 4.43
CA ILE A 82 -11.30 -11.25 4.88
C ILE A 82 -11.47 -11.21 6.40
N LEU A 83 -10.43 -10.74 7.10
CA LEU A 83 -10.34 -10.67 8.55
C LEU A 83 -10.71 -9.26 9.00
N HIS A 84 -11.41 -9.12 10.13
CA HIS A 84 -11.74 -7.82 10.72
C HIS A 84 -10.83 -7.49 11.89
N HIS A 85 -10.19 -6.34 11.85
CA HIS A 85 -9.31 -5.86 12.92
C HIS A 85 -10.03 -4.91 13.87
N GLU A 86 -9.69 -4.95 15.16
CA GLU A 86 -10.32 -4.15 16.22
C GLU A 86 -10.25 -2.62 16.02
N GLU A 87 -9.32 -2.12 15.19
CA GLU A 87 -9.21 -0.70 14.82
C GLU A 87 -9.99 -0.36 13.53
N ASN A 88 -11.06 -1.14 13.23
CA ASN A 88 -12.02 -0.91 12.15
C ASN A 88 -11.41 -0.89 10.72
N VAL A 89 -10.45 -1.75 10.47
CA VAL A 89 -9.98 -2.08 9.12
C VAL A 89 -10.19 -3.55 8.85
N ASP A 90 -10.44 -3.88 7.59
CA ASP A 90 -10.47 -5.25 7.12
C ASP A 90 -9.13 -5.61 6.49
N LEU A 91 -8.76 -6.89 6.53
CA LEU A 91 -7.51 -7.41 6.01
C LEU A 91 -7.76 -8.61 5.10
N LEU A 92 -7.24 -8.58 3.88
CA LEU A 92 -6.98 -9.77 3.07
C LEU A 92 -5.55 -10.23 3.40
N PRO A 93 -5.38 -11.34 4.14
CA PRO A 93 -4.07 -11.75 4.65
C PRO A 93 -3.22 -12.45 3.58
N ALA A 94 -1.91 -12.49 3.82
CA ALA A 94 -0.95 -13.31 3.08
C ALA A 94 -0.14 -14.22 3.99
N ASN A 95 0.44 -15.22 3.37
CA ASN A 95 1.41 -16.12 3.97
C ASN A 95 2.44 -16.56 2.92
N LEU A 96 3.34 -17.47 3.32
CA LEU A 96 4.45 -17.94 2.47
C LEU A 96 3.99 -18.58 1.15
N GLU A 97 2.75 -19.10 1.07
CA GLU A 97 2.18 -19.68 -0.16
C GLU A 97 2.14 -18.68 -1.33
N LEU A 98 2.07 -17.37 -1.04
CA LEU A 98 2.10 -16.34 -2.06
C LEU A 98 3.39 -16.36 -2.90
N SER A 99 4.49 -16.93 -2.39
CA SER A 99 5.73 -17.14 -3.17
C SER A 99 5.52 -18.08 -4.37
N ALA A 100 4.68 -19.10 -4.21
CA ALA A 100 4.34 -20.00 -5.32
C ALA A 100 3.46 -19.31 -6.38
N MET A 101 2.64 -18.33 -5.97
CA MET A 101 1.78 -17.58 -6.86
C MET A 101 2.56 -16.79 -7.92
N GLU A 102 3.76 -16.29 -7.60
CA GLU A 102 4.66 -15.65 -8.57
C GLU A 102 4.90 -16.56 -9.79
N MET A 103 5.16 -17.85 -9.57
CA MET A 103 5.40 -18.82 -10.64
C MET A 103 4.11 -19.20 -11.37
N MET A 104 3.01 -19.38 -10.65
CA MET A 104 1.70 -19.75 -11.23
C MET A 104 1.19 -18.64 -12.15
N LEU A 105 1.33 -17.39 -11.77
CA LEU A 105 0.93 -16.24 -12.59
C LEU A 105 1.67 -16.17 -13.91
N VAL A 106 2.94 -16.60 -13.99
CA VAL A 106 3.72 -16.54 -15.25
C VAL A 106 3.05 -17.27 -16.41
N THR A 107 2.37 -18.38 -16.16
CA THR A 107 1.69 -19.22 -17.15
C THR A 107 0.20 -18.93 -17.32
N THR A 108 -0.34 -18.00 -16.54
CA THR A 108 -1.77 -17.68 -16.50
C THR A 108 -2.12 -16.65 -17.59
N MET A 109 -3.27 -16.81 -18.25
CA MET A 109 -3.82 -15.78 -19.14
C MET A 109 -4.23 -14.55 -18.32
N SER A 110 -4.04 -13.36 -18.89
CA SER A 110 -4.34 -12.07 -18.22
C SER A 110 -3.69 -11.95 -16.83
N ARG A 111 -2.55 -12.58 -16.67
CA ARG A 111 -1.80 -12.75 -15.41
C ARG A 111 -1.54 -11.47 -14.62
N GLU A 112 -1.50 -10.32 -15.30
CA GLU A 112 -1.26 -9.02 -14.67
C GLU A 112 -2.52 -8.45 -14.00
N THR A 113 -3.70 -9.03 -14.24
CA THR A 113 -4.98 -8.45 -13.83
C THR A 113 -5.80 -9.33 -12.88
N VAL A 114 -5.25 -10.44 -12.42
CA VAL A 114 -5.93 -11.41 -11.55
C VAL A 114 -6.37 -10.76 -10.24
N LEU A 115 -5.49 -9.98 -9.58
CA LEU A 115 -5.82 -9.24 -8.37
C LEU A 115 -6.91 -8.18 -8.63
N ARG A 116 -6.82 -7.46 -9.74
CA ARG A 116 -7.86 -6.49 -10.14
C ARG A 116 -9.22 -7.15 -10.29
N THR A 117 -9.26 -8.33 -10.89
CA THR A 117 -10.49 -9.12 -11.07
C THR A 117 -11.09 -9.50 -9.72
N TYR A 118 -10.27 -9.93 -8.76
CA TYR A 118 -10.74 -10.21 -7.40
C TYR A 118 -11.24 -8.95 -6.70
N LEU A 119 -10.43 -7.87 -6.67
CA LEU A 119 -10.79 -6.65 -5.97
C LEU A 119 -12.07 -6.01 -6.52
N ASN A 120 -12.36 -6.17 -7.81
CA ASN A 120 -13.62 -5.70 -8.40
C ASN A 120 -14.87 -6.38 -7.79
N LYS A 121 -14.72 -7.56 -7.19
CA LYS A 121 -15.84 -8.27 -6.53
C LYS A 121 -16.15 -7.71 -5.13
N VAL A 122 -15.18 -7.06 -4.47
CA VAL A 122 -15.31 -6.58 -3.08
C VAL A 122 -15.26 -5.05 -2.94
N LYS A 123 -14.74 -4.32 -3.92
CA LYS A 123 -14.48 -2.88 -3.83
C LYS A 123 -15.69 -2.00 -3.50
N ASN A 124 -16.92 -2.49 -3.77
CA ASN A 124 -18.13 -1.73 -3.51
C ASN A 124 -18.43 -1.56 -2.01
N ASP A 125 -17.80 -2.37 -1.16
CA ASP A 125 -17.98 -2.36 0.29
C ASP A 125 -16.99 -1.41 0.98
N TYR A 126 -15.99 -0.92 0.24
CA TYR A 126 -14.92 -0.09 0.76
C TYR A 126 -14.82 1.26 0.06
N GLU A 127 -14.33 2.26 0.79
CA GLU A 127 -13.97 3.58 0.25
C GLU A 127 -12.47 3.65 -0.11
N TYR A 128 -11.65 2.85 0.58
CA TYR A 128 -10.23 2.71 0.33
C TYR A 128 -9.79 1.25 0.36
N ILE A 129 -8.92 0.88 -0.56
CA ILE A 129 -8.16 -0.37 -0.54
C ILE A 129 -6.68 0.01 -0.57
N LEU A 130 -5.90 -0.43 0.41
CA LEU A 130 -4.46 -0.23 0.45
C LEU A 130 -3.76 -1.57 0.23
N ILE A 131 -2.87 -1.64 -0.77
CA ILE A 131 -2.13 -2.86 -1.10
C ILE A 131 -0.68 -2.69 -0.63
N ASP A 132 -0.25 -3.51 0.34
CA ASP A 132 1.14 -3.58 0.79
C ASP A 132 1.96 -4.45 -0.16
N CYS A 133 2.85 -3.85 -0.93
CA CYS A 133 3.61 -4.55 -1.95
C CYS A 133 4.93 -5.11 -1.40
N MET A 134 5.30 -6.32 -1.84
CA MET A 134 6.61 -6.90 -1.59
C MET A 134 7.75 -6.03 -2.16
N PRO A 135 9.00 -6.15 -1.65
CA PRO A 135 10.15 -5.38 -2.13
C PRO A 135 10.74 -5.97 -3.44
N SER A 136 9.89 -6.16 -4.43
CA SER A 136 10.27 -6.66 -5.76
C SER A 136 9.39 -6.01 -6.84
N LEU A 137 9.75 -6.21 -8.11
CA LEU A 137 8.94 -5.80 -9.26
C LEU A 137 8.44 -7.03 -10.03
N GLY A 138 8.14 -8.12 -9.30
CA GLY A 138 7.61 -9.38 -9.83
C GLY A 138 6.13 -9.32 -10.18
N MET A 139 5.55 -10.49 -10.50
CA MET A 139 4.17 -10.60 -10.98
C MET A 139 3.12 -10.16 -9.95
N VAL A 140 3.35 -10.41 -8.66
CA VAL A 140 2.44 -9.96 -7.59
C VAL A 140 2.44 -8.42 -7.51
N THR A 141 3.62 -7.78 -7.59
CA THR A 141 3.70 -6.31 -7.64
C THR A 141 3.06 -5.73 -8.91
N LEU A 142 3.24 -6.36 -10.06
CA LEU A 142 2.55 -5.95 -11.29
C LEU A 142 1.03 -6.05 -11.16
N ASN A 143 0.52 -7.10 -10.50
CA ASN A 143 -0.90 -7.25 -10.17
C ASN A 143 -1.40 -6.13 -9.25
N ALA A 144 -0.62 -5.76 -8.22
CA ALA A 144 -0.96 -4.65 -7.34
C ALA A 144 -1.05 -3.32 -8.12
N LEU A 145 -0.07 -3.03 -8.98
CA LEU A 145 -0.07 -1.83 -9.83
C LEU A 145 -1.19 -1.84 -10.87
N ALA A 146 -1.51 -3.01 -11.43
CA ALA A 146 -2.62 -3.17 -12.37
C ALA A 146 -3.99 -2.93 -11.70
N ALA A 147 -4.13 -3.28 -10.43
CA ALA A 147 -5.36 -3.13 -9.65
C ALA A 147 -5.51 -1.72 -9.04
N ALA A 148 -4.43 -0.98 -8.86
CA ALA A 148 -4.41 0.30 -8.17
C ALA A 148 -4.86 1.47 -9.04
N ASP A 149 -5.53 2.45 -8.44
CA ASP A 149 -5.77 3.77 -9.03
C ASP A 149 -4.53 4.66 -8.90
N SER A 150 -3.75 4.44 -7.84
CA SER A 150 -2.56 5.23 -7.57
C SER A 150 -1.52 4.51 -6.72
N VAL A 151 -0.30 5.07 -6.74
CA VAL A 151 0.86 4.54 -6.00
C VAL A 151 1.35 5.59 -5.01
N VAL A 152 1.56 5.19 -3.76
CA VAL A 152 2.36 5.92 -2.77
C VAL A 152 3.72 5.24 -2.65
N ILE A 153 4.79 6.01 -2.70
CA ILE A 153 6.17 5.51 -2.72
C ILE A 153 6.88 5.92 -1.44
N PRO A 154 6.93 5.06 -0.41
CA PRO A 154 7.72 5.32 0.79
C PRO A 154 9.22 5.23 0.48
N VAL A 155 9.97 6.26 0.85
CA VAL A 155 11.42 6.36 0.63
C VAL A 155 12.12 6.67 1.94
N GLN A 156 13.14 5.88 2.27
CA GLN A 156 13.94 6.09 3.47
C GLN A 156 14.89 7.29 3.28
N ALA A 157 14.88 8.23 4.23
CA ALA A 157 15.67 9.45 4.17
C ALA A 157 17.19 9.26 4.43
N GLN A 158 17.68 8.02 4.56
CA GLN A 158 19.09 7.74 4.84
C GLN A 158 19.92 7.44 3.58
N TYR A 159 19.29 7.00 2.49
CA TYR A 159 19.95 6.67 1.24
C TYR A 159 18.95 6.61 0.10
N LEU A 160 19.18 7.42 -0.93
CA LEU A 160 18.45 7.35 -2.21
C LEU A 160 19.19 6.40 -3.15
N PRO A 161 18.75 5.14 -3.32
CA PRO A 161 19.23 4.33 -4.42
C PRO A 161 18.57 4.85 -5.71
N ALA A 162 19.24 5.80 -6.37
CA ALA A 162 18.75 6.37 -7.63
C ALA A 162 18.36 5.28 -8.64
N LYS A 163 19.10 4.16 -8.67
CA LYS A 163 18.82 3.02 -9.54
C LYS A 163 17.48 2.34 -9.21
N GLY A 164 17.18 2.07 -7.94
CA GLY A 164 15.92 1.41 -7.54
C GLY A 164 14.69 2.30 -7.82
N MET A 165 14.79 3.60 -7.55
CA MET A 165 13.71 4.53 -7.88
C MET A 165 13.49 4.61 -9.39
N THR A 166 14.54 4.69 -10.18
CA THR A 166 14.45 4.71 -11.66
C THR A 166 13.76 3.43 -12.19
N GLN A 167 14.13 2.26 -11.67
CA GLN A 167 13.50 1.00 -12.07
C GLN A 167 12.01 0.95 -11.71
N LEU A 168 11.63 1.40 -10.51
CA LEU A 168 10.25 1.49 -10.09
C LEU A 168 9.45 2.44 -11.00
N MET A 169 9.98 3.63 -11.30
CA MET A 169 9.34 4.59 -12.20
C MET A 169 9.14 4.02 -13.61
N GLN A 170 10.16 3.33 -14.15
CA GLN A 170 10.05 2.65 -15.44
C GLN A 170 8.97 1.57 -15.42
N THR A 171 8.88 0.79 -14.34
CA THR A 171 7.85 -0.24 -14.19
C THR A 171 6.47 0.36 -14.11
N ILE A 172 6.25 1.41 -13.29
CA ILE A 172 4.98 2.13 -13.22
C ILE A 172 4.59 2.68 -14.60
N GLN A 173 5.56 3.26 -15.33
CA GLN A 173 5.30 3.77 -16.68
C GLN A 173 4.89 2.67 -17.67
N LYS A 174 5.55 1.51 -17.66
CA LYS A 174 5.17 0.35 -18.49
C LYS A 174 3.78 -0.16 -18.13
N VAL A 175 3.46 -0.31 -16.84
CA VAL A 175 2.12 -0.69 -16.39
C VAL A 175 1.08 0.32 -16.88
N LYS A 176 1.36 1.61 -16.76
CA LYS A 176 0.47 2.67 -17.24
C LYS A 176 0.27 2.61 -18.74
N GLN A 177 1.30 2.31 -19.53
CA GLN A 177 1.21 2.25 -21.00
C GLN A 177 0.45 1.03 -21.49
N HIS A 178 0.60 -0.13 -20.85
CA HIS A 178 0.16 -1.40 -21.42
C HIS A 178 -0.95 -2.11 -20.64
N ILE A 179 -1.16 -1.79 -19.35
CA ILE A 179 -2.04 -2.58 -18.47
C ILE A 179 -3.09 -1.70 -17.78
N ASN A 180 -2.67 -0.56 -17.21
CA ASN A 180 -3.52 0.33 -16.44
C ASN A 180 -3.27 1.80 -16.79
N PRO A 181 -3.87 2.33 -17.87
CA PRO A 181 -3.65 3.71 -18.31
C PRO A 181 -4.05 4.79 -17.27
N SER A 182 -4.94 4.44 -16.35
CA SER A 182 -5.42 5.36 -15.30
C SER A 182 -4.48 5.46 -14.10
N LEU A 183 -3.47 4.57 -13.99
CA LEU A 183 -2.54 4.54 -12.86
C LEU A 183 -1.81 5.88 -12.71
N LYS A 184 -1.81 6.42 -11.49
CA LYS A 184 -1.14 7.69 -11.14
C LYS A 184 -0.18 7.47 -9.98
N ILE A 185 0.83 8.34 -9.85
CA ILE A 185 1.65 8.40 -8.65
C ILE A 185 1.02 9.49 -7.76
N ASP A 186 0.49 9.09 -6.59
CA ASP A 186 -0.09 10.05 -5.63
C ASP A 186 1.01 10.86 -4.93
N GLY A 187 2.16 10.25 -4.68
CA GLY A 187 3.31 10.97 -4.15
C GLY A 187 4.41 10.08 -3.60
N ILE A 188 5.53 10.72 -3.30
CA ILE A 188 6.66 10.14 -2.58
C ILE A 188 6.51 10.54 -1.10
N LEU A 189 6.60 9.53 -0.20
CA LEU A 189 6.57 9.72 1.25
C LEU A 189 7.98 9.56 1.81
N LEU A 190 8.51 10.61 2.42
CA LEU A 190 9.75 10.52 3.20
C LEU A 190 9.46 9.75 4.49
N ASN A 191 10.16 8.64 4.67
CA ASN A 191 9.96 7.73 5.79
C ASN A 191 11.28 7.47 6.54
N ILE A 192 11.17 7.14 7.83
CA ILE A 192 12.31 6.84 8.71
C ILE A 192 13.30 8.02 8.74
N VAL A 193 12.77 9.23 8.91
CA VAL A 193 13.55 10.47 8.90
C VAL A 193 14.17 10.72 10.26
N ASP A 194 15.48 10.78 10.34
CA ASP A 194 16.18 11.36 11.51
C ASP A 194 16.56 12.81 11.22
N ASN A 195 15.72 13.73 11.66
CA ASN A 195 15.87 15.17 11.42
C ASN A 195 17.17 15.78 12.02
N ARG A 196 17.88 15.02 12.87
CA ARG A 196 19.14 15.46 13.48
C ARG A 196 20.33 15.28 12.53
N THR A 197 20.17 14.51 11.45
CA THR A 197 21.26 14.17 10.54
C THR A 197 21.28 15.06 9.30
N ASN A 198 22.46 15.48 8.88
CA ASN A 198 22.66 16.20 7.61
C ASN A 198 22.31 15.31 6.41
N LEU A 199 22.45 13.98 6.56
CA LEU A 199 22.12 13.02 5.52
C LEU A 199 20.61 13.02 5.20
N ALA A 200 19.75 13.10 6.21
CA ALA A 200 18.31 13.17 5.99
C ALA A 200 17.92 14.45 5.23
N LYS A 201 18.52 15.57 5.59
CA LYS A 201 18.28 16.86 4.89
C LYS A 201 18.75 16.79 3.44
N SER A 202 19.99 16.35 3.19
CA SER A 202 20.54 16.25 1.83
C SER A 202 19.75 15.24 0.96
N THR A 203 19.23 14.18 1.56
CA THR A 203 18.36 13.21 0.86
C THR A 203 17.01 13.83 0.49
N ALA A 204 16.40 14.58 1.40
CA ALA A 204 15.16 15.31 1.12
C ALA A 204 15.37 16.33 -0.01
N ASP A 205 16.44 17.13 0.06
CA ASP A 205 16.78 18.12 -0.97
C ASP A 205 17.01 17.46 -2.34
N ALA A 206 17.71 16.32 -2.37
CA ALA A 206 17.95 15.57 -3.59
C ALA A 206 16.64 15.01 -4.18
N LEU A 207 15.70 14.56 -3.34
CA LEU A 207 14.37 14.14 -3.79
C LEU A 207 13.59 15.30 -4.39
N TRP A 208 13.54 16.43 -3.71
CA TRP A 208 12.88 17.63 -4.22
C TRP A 208 13.48 18.10 -5.55
N LYS A 209 14.81 18.13 -5.65
CA LYS A 209 15.53 18.54 -6.87
C LYS A 209 15.24 17.60 -8.05
N ASN A 210 15.23 16.28 -7.81
CA ASN A 210 15.13 15.29 -8.88
C ASN A 210 13.68 14.98 -9.28
N TYR A 211 12.74 15.03 -8.34
CA TYR A 211 11.37 14.57 -8.56
C TYR A 211 10.30 15.61 -8.25
N GLY A 212 10.58 16.64 -7.44
CA GLY A 212 9.57 17.59 -6.94
C GLY A 212 8.82 18.38 -8.01
N ASN A 213 9.40 18.54 -9.19
CA ASN A 213 8.75 19.21 -10.34
C ASN A 213 7.79 18.27 -11.11
N VAL A 214 7.89 16.95 -10.92
CA VAL A 214 7.15 15.95 -11.72
C VAL A 214 6.22 15.12 -10.85
N ILE A 215 6.59 14.87 -9.59
CA ILE A 215 5.87 14.02 -8.66
C ILE A 215 5.68 14.78 -7.35
N LYS A 216 4.46 14.74 -6.81
CA LYS A 216 4.19 15.27 -5.47
C LYS A 216 5.10 14.57 -4.45
N ILE A 217 5.71 15.34 -3.57
CA ILE A 217 6.31 14.83 -2.34
C ILE A 217 5.39 15.25 -1.20
N TYR A 218 4.97 14.29 -0.37
CA TYR A 218 4.11 14.59 0.77
C TYR A 218 4.81 15.52 1.75
N HIS A 219 4.07 16.48 2.29
CA HIS A 219 4.60 17.38 3.32
C HIS A 219 4.89 16.64 4.62
N SER A 220 4.06 15.62 4.91
CA SER A 220 4.25 14.73 6.05
C SER A 220 5.49 13.87 5.84
N ALA A 221 6.48 14.01 6.71
CA ALA A 221 7.64 13.13 6.79
C ALA A 221 7.51 12.26 8.04
N ILE A 222 7.64 10.94 7.89
CA ILE A 222 7.51 9.99 9.00
C ILE A 222 8.86 9.89 9.72
N PRO A 223 8.94 10.30 10.99
CA PRO A 223 10.18 10.24 11.74
C PRO A 223 10.57 8.78 12.04
N MET A 224 11.86 8.55 12.25
CA MET A 224 12.35 7.27 12.76
C MET A 224 11.72 7.00 14.13
N ALA A 225 10.95 5.93 14.23
CA ALA A 225 10.36 5.48 15.49
C ALA A 225 11.13 4.26 16.00
N VAL A 226 11.82 4.42 17.12
CA VAL A 226 12.59 3.32 17.76
C VAL A 226 11.67 2.15 18.12
N LYS A 227 10.42 2.45 18.44
CA LYS A 227 9.40 1.46 18.84
C LYS A 227 8.58 0.87 17.70
N ALA A 228 8.92 1.16 16.45
CA ALA A 228 8.14 0.63 15.31
C ALA A 228 8.09 -0.91 15.28
N ALA A 229 9.19 -1.58 15.65
CA ALA A 229 9.23 -3.03 15.76
C ALA A 229 8.37 -3.55 16.94
N GLU A 230 8.32 -2.82 18.05
CA GLU A 230 7.48 -3.17 19.20
C GLU A 230 5.99 -3.05 18.85
N VAL A 231 5.60 -2.00 18.12
CA VAL A 231 4.23 -1.78 17.62
C VAL A 231 3.78 -2.98 16.77
N ALA A 232 4.60 -3.38 15.80
CA ALA A 232 4.32 -4.55 14.95
C ALA A 232 4.12 -5.83 15.78
N SER A 233 4.92 -6.03 16.84
CA SER A 233 4.80 -7.20 17.71
C SER A 233 3.52 -7.24 18.56
N LYS A 234 2.87 -6.08 18.76
CA LYS A 234 1.62 -5.96 19.55
C LYS A 234 0.34 -6.12 18.74
N GLY A 235 0.45 -6.13 17.41
CA GLY A 235 -0.72 -6.27 16.53
C GLY A 235 -1.64 -5.05 16.55
N VAL A 236 -1.10 -3.84 16.75
CA VAL A 236 -1.88 -2.59 16.84
C VAL A 236 -1.20 -1.46 16.06
N SER A 237 -1.93 -0.39 15.79
CA SER A 237 -1.36 0.81 15.15
C SER A 237 -0.49 1.63 16.11
N ILE A 238 0.31 2.55 15.53
CA ILE A 238 1.03 3.56 16.30
C ILE A 238 0.07 4.49 17.05
N TYR A 239 -1.14 4.69 16.54
CA TYR A 239 -2.15 5.52 17.20
C TYR A 239 -2.65 4.91 18.53
N LYS A 240 -2.74 3.57 18.59
CA LYS A 240 -3.14 2.87 19.80
C LYS A 240 -1.97 2.68 20.75
N TYR A 241 -0.79 2.34 20.23
CA TYR A 241 0.40 2.03 20.99
C TYR A 241 1.03 3.30 21.62
N GLU A 242 1.19 4.38 20.85
CA GLU A 242 1.86 5.61 21.28
C GLU A 242 1.20 6.85 20.63
N PRO A 243 -0.05 7.18 21.06
CA PRO A 243 -0.91 8.16 20.36
C PRO A 243 -0.31 9.57 20.29
N ASN A 244 0.55 9.93 21.23
CA ASN A 244 1.17 11.26 21.31
C ASN A 244 2.54 11.33 20.61
N SER A 245 3.02 10.22 20.05
CA SER A 245 4.33 10.16 19.40
C SER A 245 4.40 11.05 18.16
N PRO A 246 5.60 11.53 17.80
CA PRO A 246 5.81 12.24 16.55
C PRO A 246 5.39 11.43 15.34
N ALA A 247 5.56 10.10 15.35
CA ALA A 247 5.16 9.21 14.27
C ALA A 247 3.63 9.13 14.14
N ALA A 248 2.89 9.01 15.25
CA ALA A 248 1.42 9.01 15.23
C ALA A 248 0.87 10.32 14.64
N LYS A 249 1.44 11.46 15.03
CA LYS A 249 1.06 12.77 14.49
C LYS A 249 1.37 12.87 12.99
N ALA A 250 2.54 12.40 12.56
CA ALA A 250 2.94 12.44 11.16
C ALA A 250 2.02 11.56 10.27
N TYR A 251 1.65 10.36 10.73
CA TYR A 251 0.67 9.54 10.00
C TYR A 251 -0.73 10.16 9.99
N ALA A 252 -1.15 10.86 11.06
CA ALA A 252 -2.41 11.59 11.06
C ALA A 252 -2.42 12.73 10.03
N GLU A 253 -1.33 13.47 9.90
CA GLU A 253 -1.21 14.51 8.84
C GLU A 253 -1.16 13.88 7.45
N LEU A 254 -0.42 12.79 7.23
CA LEU A 254 -0.44 12.05 5.97
C LEU A 254 -1.87 11.62 5.58
N THR A 255 -2.64 11.13 6.54
CA THR A 255 -4.05 10.76 6.33
C THR A 255 -4.87 11.94 5.82
N LYS A 256 -4.70 13.13 6.42
CA LYS A 256 -5.36 14.35 5.96
C LYS A 256 -4.96 14.75 4.54
N GLU A 257 -3.66 14.65 4.20
CA GLU A 257 -3.17 14.93 2.86
C GLU A 257 -3.79 13.99 1.81
N VAL A 258 -3.85 12.68 2.12
CA VAL A 258 -4.45 11.67 1.21
C VAL A 258 -5.95 11.91 1.00
N LEU A 259 -6.69 12.27 2.07
CA LEU A 259 -8.10 12.62 1.98
C LEU A 259 -8.35 13.91 1.20
N ALA A 260 -7.50 14.91 1.35
CA ALA A 260 -7.61 16.18 0.62
C ALA A 260 -7.41 15.99 -0.90
N ASP A 261 -6.47 15.13 -1.29
CA ASP A 261 -6.23 14.78 -2.69
C ASP A 261 -7.43 14.03 -3.30
N GLY A 262 -8.07 13.13 -2.54
CA GLY A 262 -9.30 12.46 -2.96
C GLY A 262 -10.42 13.45 -3.29
N ARG A 263 -10.71 14.38 -2.38
CA ARG A 263 -11.75 15.39 -2.54
C ARG A 263 -11.51 16.35 -3.72
N LYS A 264 -10.25 16.71 -4.00
CA LYS A 264 -9.92 17.55 -5.17
C LYS A 264 -10.24 16.84 -6.48
N LYS A 265 -9.93 15.53 -6.56
CA LYS A 265 -10.22 14.70 -7.74
C LYS A 265 -11.73 14.56 -7.99
N GLU A 266 -12.52 14.33 -6.94
CA GLU A 266 -13.99 14.24 -7.05
C GLU A 266 -14.62 15.54 -7.56
N ARG A 267 -14.13 16.70 -7.08
CA ARG A 267 -14.61 18.01 -7.56
C ARG A 267 -14.29 18.29 -9.03
N LEU A 268 -13.10 17.88 -9.50
CA LEU A 268 -12.72 18.02 -10.90
C LEU A 268 -13.59 17.14 -11.80
N HIS A 269 -13.80 15.87 -11.45
CA HIS A 269 -14.69 14.97 -12.22
C HIS A 269 -16.15 15.43 -12.25
N SER A 270 -16.65 16.04 -11.18
CA SER A 270 -18.01 16.58 -11.14
C SER A 270 -18.16 17.90 -11.91
N ALA A 271 -17.07 18.64 -12.14
CA ALA A 271 -17.04 19.84 -12.97
C ALA A 271 -16.97 19.51 -14.47
N ASP A 272 -16.22 18.46 -14.85
CA ASP A 272 -16.09 18.00 -16.24
C ASP A 272 -17.33 17.23 -16.75
N ALA A 273 -18.22 16.81 -15.83
CA ALA A 273 -19.48 16.10 -16.14
C ALA A 273 -20.70 17.01 -16.27
N ARG A 274 -20.51 18.33 -16.16
CA ARG A 274 -21.54 19.37 -16.39
C ARG A 274 -21.26 20.18 -17.65
#